data_01b123e989205e5f711773722b422235
#
_entry.id   01b123e989205e5f711773722b422235
#
_cell.length_a   1.000
_cell.length_b   1.000
_cell.length_c   1.000
_cell.angle_alpha   90.00
_cell.angle_beta   90.00
_cell.angle_gamma   90.00
#
_symmetry.space_group_name_H-M   'P 1'
#
loop_
_entity.id
_entity.type
_entity.pdbx_description
1 polymer ?
#
loop_
_entity_poly.entity_id
_entity_poly.type
_entity_poly.pdbx_seq_one_letter_code
_entity_poly.pdbx_strand_id
1 'polypeptide(L)'
;MLRGSRVVEFGAGHGCYTSFLRRLGLRVSAYDGIEGVGGLTHGLVTTADLTLRLSLPSADWVLAMEVAEHVPRMHEKQLLANIHRHNREGVVLSWANSAIGHGHYNPRSNAYVVHQLAQMGYAHDVRMQDVLRANVSTFPWFRHTLMAFRRTPLARQVKLGKLWPTWEWERTWRMGYCSPVAAGKEASCDTDVAGTWKVQDGLNATGMRRCAKRCQACGRCRFVSYSARFSDCDWFTECNLDRLTATEPGSRPASGRNVLDHVTLQVKK
;
A
#
# COMPACT_ATOMS: atom_id res chain seq x y z
N MET A 1 -10.46 17.38 -15.78
CA MET A 1 -11.17 16.21 -16.35
C MET A 1 -12.37 16.73 -17.12
N LEU A 2 -12.66 16.17 -18.27
CA LEU A 2 -13.82 16.58 -19.06
C LEU A 2 -15.07 15.83 -18.62
N ARG A 3 -16.24 16.45 -18.80
CA ARG A 3 -17.53 15.78 -18.54
C ARG A 3 -17.61 14.49 -19.37
N GLY A 4 -18.04 13.39 -18.76
CA GLY A 4 -18.08 12.06 -19.38
C GLY A 4 -16.78 11.24 -19.26
N SER A 5 -15.68 11.82 -18.75
CA SER A 5 -14.45 11.08 -18.49
C SER A 5 -14.71 9.95 -17.48
N ARG A 6 -14.00 8.84 -17.69
CA ARG A 6 -13.99 7.71 -16.76
C ARG A 6 -12.92 7.94 -15.69
N VAL A 7 -13.30 7.72 -14.45
CA VAL A 7 -12.42 7.86 -13.29
C VAL A 7 -12.45 6.55 -12.49
N VAL A 8 -11.28 6.06 -12.13
CA VAL A 8 -11.13 5.06 -11.07
C VAL A 8 -10.73 5.82 -9.81
N GLU A 9 -11.53 5.69 -8.75
CA GLU A 9 -11.20 6.20 -7.43
C GLU A 9 -10.69 5.07 -6.55
N PHE A 10 -9.46 5.19 -6.07
CA PHE A 10 -8.85 4.30 -5.08
C PHE A 10 -8.91 4.93 -3.70
N GLY A 11 -9.29 4.15 -2.69
CA GLY A 11 -9.48 4.63 -1.32
C GLY A 11 -10.70 5.53 -1.18
N ALA A 12 -11.82 5.12 -1.78
CA ALA A 12 -13.04 5.92 -1.85
C ALA A 12 -13.77 6.09 -0.50
N GLY A 13 -13.43 5.27 0.52
CA GLY A 13 -14.12 5.26 1.79
C GLY A 13 -15.63 5.11 1.62
N HIS A 14 -16.40 6.07 2.13
CA HIS A 14 -17.85 6.08 1.98
C HIS A 14 -18.33 6.62 0.61
N GLY A 15 -17.45 6.92 -0.34
CA GLY A 15 -17.80 7.33 -1.69
C GLY A 15 -18.23 8.79 -1.82
N CYS A 16 -17.77 9.68 -0.94
CA CYS A 16 -18.14 11.11 -0.99
C CYS A 16 -17.67 11.77 -2.29
N TYR A 17 -16.40 11.58 -2.68
CA TYR A 17 -15.90 12.10 -3.96
C TYR A 17 -16.53 11.40 -5.15
N THR A 18 -16.75 10.08 -5.07
CA THR A 18 -17.48 9.33 -6.10
C THR A 18 -18.85 9.96 -6.38
N SER A 19 -19.64 10.19 -5.34
CA SER A 19 -20.99 10.80 -5.45
C SER A 19 -20.91 12.21 -6.02
N PHE A 20 -19.96 13.01 -5.56
CA PHE A 20 -19.75 14.37 -6.06
C PHE A 20 -19.35 14.37 -7.54
N LEU A 21 -18.38 13.58 -7.94
CA LEU A 21 -17.90 13.52 -9.32
C LEU A 21 -18.95 12.98 -10.28
N ARG A 22 -19.77 12.01 -9.85
CA ARG A 22 -20.91 11.52 -10.66
C ARG A 22 -21.95 12.60 -10.90
N ARG A 23 -22.25 13.45 -9.90
CA ARG A 23 -23.13 14.62 -10.08
C ARG A 23 -22.59 15.64 -11.09
N LEU A 24 -21.25 15.74 -11.21
CA LEU A 24 -20.60 16.56 -12.23
C LEU A 24 -20.57 15.91 -13.62
N GLY A 25 -21.14 14.71 -13.78
CA GLY A 25 -21.26 13.99 -15.04
C GLY A 25 -20.02 13.15 -15.40
N LEU A 26 -19.17 12.82 -14.45
CA LEU A 26 -18.10 11.84 -14.65
C LEU A 26 -18.60 10.41 -14.40
N ARG A 27 -17.97 9.42 -15.03
CA ARG A 27 -18.23 7.99 -14.81
C ARG A 27 -17.19 7.44 -13.83
N VAL A 28 -17.57 7.29 -12.57
CA VAL A 28 -16.66 6.90 -11.51
C VAL A 28 -16.88 5.45 -11.11
N SER A 29 -15.81 4.64 -11.10
CA SER A 29 -15.74 3.33 -10.46
C SER A 29 -14.88 3.48 -9.21
N ALA A 30 -15.43 3.16 -8.04
CA ALA A 30 -14.83 3.44 -6.74
C ALA A 30 -14.45 2.15 -6.01
N TYR A 31 -13.27 2.15 -5.40
CA TYR A 31 -12.70 0.99 -4.72
C TYR A 31 -12.08 1.40 -3.38
N ASP A 32 -12.24 0.53 -2.37
CA ASP A 32 -11.65 0.71 -1.05
C ASP A 32 -11.29 -0.64 -0.42
N GLY A 33 -10.28 -0.66 0.45
CA GLY A 33 -9.86 -1.84 1.19
C GLY A 33 -10.74 -2.21 2.38
N ILE A 34 -11.73 -1.38 2.72
CA ILE A 34 -12.62 -1.63 3.85
C ILE A 34 -13.49 -2.87 3.55
N GLU A 35 -13.42 -3.85 4.43
CA GLU A 35 -14.26 -5.05 4.34
C GLU A 35 -15.74 -4.67 4.47
N GLY A 36 -16.58 -5.19 3.58
CA GLY A 36 -18.00 -4.91 3.58
C GLY A 36 -18.41 -3.50 3.10
N VAL A 37 -17.47 -2.69 2.57
CA VAL A 37 -17.76 -1.33 2.08
C VAL A 37 -18.90 -1.28 1.07
N GLY A 38 -19.06 -2.31 0.24
CA GLY A 38 -20.16 -2.43 -0.70
C GLY A 38 -21.52 -2.39 -0.04
N GLY A 39 -21.68 -3.11 1.08
CA GLY A 39 -22.92 -3.06 1.89
C GLY A 39 -23.12 -1.70 2.55
N LEU A 40 -22.06 -1.14 3.14
CA LEU A 40 -22.12 0.18 3.82
C LEU A 40 -22.46 1.33 2.86
N THR A 41 -22.10 1.20 1.59
CA THR A 41 -22.27 2.24 0.57
C THR A 41 -23.36 1.92 -0.45
N HIS A 42 -24.20 0.91 -0.17
CA HIS A 42 -25.25 0.45 -1.09
C HIS A 42 -24.75 0.17 -2.51
N GLY A 43 -23.56 -0.44 -2.62
CA GLY A 43 -22.93 -0.77 -3.90
C GLY A 43 -22.21 0.39 -4.61
N LEU A 44 -22.12 1.56 -3.97
CA LEU A 44 -21.40 2.71 -4.55
C LEU A 44 -19.90 2.46 -4.66
N VAL A 45 -19.32 1.80 -3.66
CA VAL A 45 -17.90 1.46 -3.57
C VAL A 45 -17.73 -0.06 -3.54
N THR A 46 -16.76 -0.57 -4.25
CA THR A 46 -16.43 -2.01 -4.29
C THR A 46 -15.18 -2.28 -3.44
N THR A 47 -15.19 -3.37 -2.68
CA THR A 47 -14.00 -3.78 -1.91
C THR A 47 -12.87 -4.19 -2.85
N ALA A 48 -11.69 -3.58 -2.67
CA ALA A 48 -10.47 -3.95 -3.38
C ALA A 48 -9.22 -3.63 -2.56
N ASP A 49 -8.35 -4.62 -2.38
CA ASP A 49 -7.08 -4.47 -1.68
C ASP A 49 -6.02 -3.90 -2.62
N LEU A 50 -5.61 -2.65 -2.38
CA LEU A 50 -4.61 -1.93 -3.19
C LEU A 50 -3.19 -2.48 -3.01
N THR A 51 -2.97 -3.32 -2.00
CA THR A 51 -1.68 -4.00 -1.79
C THR A 51 -1.50 -5.20 -2.71
N LEU A 52 -2.58 -5.67 -3.33
CA LEU A 52 -2.59 -6.74 -4.31
C LEU A 52 -2.59 -6.20 -5.75
N ARG A 53 -2.18 -7.05 -6.70
CA ARG A 53 -2.31 -6.71 -8.12
C ARG A 53 -3.77 -6.73 -8.53
N LEU A 54 -4.30 -5.58 -8.88
CA LEU A 54 -5.67 -5.43 -9.36
C LEU A 54 -5.75 -5.62 -10.88
N SER A 55 -6.89 -6.18 -11.33
CA SER A 55 -7.26 -6.30 -12.73
C SER A 55 -8.65 -5.70 -12.92
N LEU A 56 -8.71 -4.37 -12.98
CA LEU A 56 -9.95 -3.60 -13.12
C LEU A 56 -9.99 -2.94 -14.50
N PRO A 57 -11.16 -2.51 -14.96
CA PRO A 57 -11.27 -1.73 -16.18
C PRO A 57 -10.44 -0.44 -16.09
N SER A 58 -9.66 -0.13 -17.12
CA SER A 58 -8.90 1.11 -17.16
C SER A 58 -9.82 2.32 -17.41
N ALA A 59 -9.49 3.43 -16.77
CA ALA A 59 -10.18 4.70 -16.87
C ALA A 59 -9.29 5.76 -17.55
N ASP A 60 -9.82 6.95 -17.76
CA ASP A 60 -9.04 8.05 -18.27
C ASP A 60 -8.16 8.61 -17.14
N TRP A 61 -8.71 8.68 -15.93
CA TRP A 61 -8.03 9.20 -14.74
C TRP A 61 -8.10 8.24 -13.56
N VAL A 62 -7.07 8.29 -12.72
CA VAL A 62 -7.10 7.74 -11.36
C VAL A 62 -7.16 8.89 -10.37
N LEU A 63 -8.04 8.76 -9.37
CA LEU A 63 -8.11 9.60 -8.19
C LEU A 63 -7.70 8.77 -6.97
N ALA A 64 -6.79 9.28 -6.14
CA ALA A 64 -6.37 8.62 -4.90
C ALA A 64 -6.08 9.67 -3.83
N MET A 65 -7.07 9.98 -3.01
CA MET A 65 -7.01 11.07 -2.04
C MET A 65 -6.80 10.53 -0.62
N GLU A 66 -5.67 10.87 0.02
CA GLU A 66 -5.29 10.40 1.37
C GLU A 66 -5.36 8.87 1.48
N VAL A 67 -4.64 8.19 0.62
CA VAL A 67 -4.64 6.72 0.50
C VAL A 67 -3.25 6.14 0.70
N ALA A 68 -2.28 6.71 0.03
CA ALA A 68 -0.97 6.09 -0.12
C ALA A 68 -0.16 6.08 1.17
N GLU A 69 -0.40 7.02 2.07
CA GLU A 69 0.16 7.04 3.43
C GLU A 69 -0.34 5.90 4.32
N HIS A 70 -1.52 5.37 4.03
CA HIS A 70 -2.10 4.22 4.73
C HIS A 70 -1.65 2.88 4.18
N VAL A 71 -1.07 2.87 2.98
CA VAL A 71 -0.52 1.65 2.38
C VAL A 71 0.91 1.42 2.89
N PRO A 72 1.20 0.29 3.54
CA PRO A 72 2.54 0.03 4.06
C PRO A 72 3.62 0.16 2.97
N ARG A 73 4.79 0.69 3.33
CA ARG A 73 5.89 1.00 2.40
C ARG A 73 6.29 -0.14 1.46
N MET A 74 6.19 -1.36 1.93
CA MET A 74 6.50 -2.54 1.15
C MET A 74 5.53 -2.73 -0.03
N HIS A 75 4.30 -2.20 0.06
CA HIS A 75 3.27 -2.28 -0.98
C HIS A 75 3.20 -1.03 -1.86
N GLU A 76 4.00 0.00 -1.57
CA GLU A 76 4.02 1.25 -2.30
C GLU A 76 4.15 1.04 -3.81
N LYS A 77 5.06 0.15 -4.23
CA LYS A 77 5.26 -0.18 -5.65
C LYS A 77 4.02 -0.84 -6.27
N GLN A 78 3.34 -1.69 -5.50
CA GLN A 78 2.11 -2.34 -5.99
C GLN A 78 0.98 -1.33 -6.12
N LEU A 79 0.82 -0.40 -5.16
CA LEU A 79 -0.11 0.71 -5.25
C LEU A 79 0.17 1.57 -6.49
N LEU A 80 1.42 2.01 -6.68
CA LEU A 80 1.83 2.80 -7.84
C LEU A 80 1.62 2.02 -9.16
N ALA A 81 1.87 0.70 -9.16
CA ALA A 81 1.57 -0.16 -10.30
C ALA A 81 0.07 -0.26 -10.59
N ASN A 82 -0.78 -0.32 -9.57
CA ASN A 82 -2.23 -0.28 -9.72
C ASN A 82 -2.67 1.07 -10.28
N ILE A 83 -2.18 2.18 -9.75
CA ILE A 83 -2.44 3.52 -10.29
C ILE A 83 -2.05 3.59 -11.77
N HIS A 84 -0.84 3.15 -12.13
CA HIS A 84 -0.34 3.18 -13.50
C HIS A 84 -1.16 2.32 -14.46
N ARG A 85 -1.60 1.14 -14.02
CA ARG A 85 -2.33 0.19 -14.86
C ARG A 85 -3.73 0.65 -15.22
N HIS A 86 -4.35 1.44 -14.33
CA HIS A 86 -5.77 1.75 -14.45
C HIS A 86 -6.06 3.18 -14.95
N ASN A 87 -5.06 3.95 -15.39
CA ASN A 87 -5.28 5.25 -16.02
C ASN A 87 -4.69 5.33 -17.44
N ARG A 88 -5.25 6.19 -18.28
CA ARG A 88 -4.81 6.46 -19.66
C ARG A 88 -4.25 7.87 -19.84
N GLU A 89 -4.78 8.84 -19.11
CA GLU A 89 -4.47 10.27 -19.26
C GLU A 89 -3.69 10.83 -18.08
N GLY A 90 -4.04 10.43 -16.85
CA GLY A 90 -3.33 10.97 -15.70
C GLY A 90 -3.86 10.53 -14.33
N VAL A 91 -3.28 11.15 -13.33
CA VAL A 91 -3.52 10.86 -11.91
C VAL A 91 -3.70 12.18 -11.16
N VAL A 92 -4.70 12.22 -10.29
CA VAL A 92 -4.81 13.22 -9.22
C VAL A 92 -4.72 12.47 -7.90
N LEU A 93 -3.79 12.87 -7.06
CA LEU A 93 -3.62 12.24 -5.76
C LEU A 93 -3.20 13.24 -4.69
N SER A 94 -3.47 12.91 -3.44
CA SER A 94 -2.78 13.46 -2.29
C SER A 94 -2.04 12.34 -1.57
N TRP A 95 -0.97 12.70 -0.87
CA TRP A 95 -0.16 11.79 -0.09
C TRP A 95 0.38 12.55 1.12
N ALA A 96 0.00 12.18 2.32
CA ALA A 96 0.46 12.86 3.52
C ALA A 96 1.99 12.81 3.62
N ASN A 97 2.59 13.94 3.95
CA ASN A 97 4.04 14.11 4.12
C ASN A 97 4.51 13.98 5.57
N SER A 98 3.58 13.73 6.48
CA SER A 98 3.80 13.65 7.93
C SER A 98 3.25 12.34 8.49
N ALA A 99 3.93 11.80 9.49
CA ALA A 99 3.44 10.68 10.28
C ALA A 99 2.35 11.09 11.29
N ILE A 100 2.02 12.37 11.36
CA ILE A 100 0.92 12.90 12.18
C ILE A 100 -0.39 12.56 11.48
N GLY A 101 -1.03 11.49 11.91
CA GLY A 101 -2.27 10.97 11.35
C GLY A 101 -2.46 9.53 11.75
N HIS A 102 -3.71 9.13 11.92
CA HIS A 102 -4.01 7.76 12.29
C HIS A 102 -3.73 6.82 11.11
N GLY A 103 -2.86 5.81 11.32
CA GLY A 103 -2.55 4.83 10.27
C GLY A 103 -1.64 5.35 9.15
N HIS A 104 -0.87 6.43 9.37
CA HIS A 104 0.12 6.91 8.41
C HIS A 104 1.41 6.05 8.47
N TYR A 105 1.40 4.91 7.80
CA TYR A 105 2.55 4.00 7.75
C TYR A 105 3.59 4.40 6.71
N ASN A 106 3.19 5.20 5.71
CA ASN A 106 4.01 5.52 4.56
C ASN A 106 3.92 7.01 4.15
N PRO A 107 4.21 7.95 5.04
CA PRO A 107 4.27 9.36 4.65
C PRO A 107 5.41 9.61 3.66
N ARG A 108 5.17 10.46 2.65
CA ARG A 108 6.14 10.82 1.60
C ARG A 108 6.11 12.31 1.29
N SER A 109 7.28 12.88 1.02
CA SER A 109 7.33 14.25 0.50
C SER A 109 6.78 14.33 -0.93
N ASN A 110 6.23 15.48 -1.30
CA ASN A 110 5.78 15.72 -2.68
C ASN A 110 6.91 15.50 -3.69
N ALA A 111 8.13 15.92 -3.37
CA ALA A 111 9.30 15.72 -4.22
C ALA A 111 9.57 14.23 -4.51
N TYR A 112 9.41 13.38 -3.50
CA TYR A 112 9.51 11.93 -3.67
C TYR A 112 8.43 11.39 -4.62
N VAL A 113 7.17 11.80 -4.42
CA VAL A 113 6.04 11.33 -5.25
C VAL A 113 6.21 11.79 -6.69
N VAL A 114 6.60 13.05 -6.91
CA VAL A 114 6.91 13.60 -8.23
C VAL A 114 8.01 12.79 -8.90
N HIS A 115 9.10 12.47 -8.17
CA HIS A 115 10.20 11.67 -8.70
C HIS A 115 9.74 10.25 -9.09
N GLN A 116 8.98 9.56 -8.23
CA GLN A 116 8.48 8.21 -8.55
C GLN A 116 7.58 8.19 -9.79
N LEU A 117 6.65 9.14 -9.89
CA LEU A 117 5.78 9.21 -11.06
C LEU A 117 6.52 9.65 -12.32
N ALA A 118 7.53 10.51 -12.21
CA ALA A 118 8.40 10.87 -13.34
C ALA A 118 9.13 9.64 -13.90
N GLN A 119 9.67 8.77 -13.05
CA GLN A 119 10.27 7.50 -13.47
C GLN A 119 9.28 6.59 -14.19
N MET A 120 8.00 6.66 -13.85
CA MET A 120 6.92 5.93 -14.50
C MET A 120 6.41 6.62 -15.77
N GLY A 121 7.04 7.71 -16.20
CA GLY A 121 6.74 8.43 -17.43
C GLY A 121 5.58 9.43 -17.30
N TYR A 122 5.29 9.92 -16.09
CA TYR A 122 4.33 11.00 -15.89
C TYR A 122 5.00 12.36 -15.83
N ALA A 123 4.36 13.36 -16.41
CA ALA A 123 4.71 14.76 -16.24
C ALA A 123 3.89 15.35 -15.08
N HIS A 124 4.54 16.08 -14.18
CA HIS A 124 3.87 16.82 -13.11
C HIS A 124 3.08 17.99 -13.73
N ASP A 125 1.76 17.99 -13.59
CA ASP A 125 0.86 19.05 -14.10
C ASP A 125 0.68 20.12 -13.01
N VAL A 126 1.69 20.98 -12.89
CA VAL A 126 1.71 22.05 -11.87
C VAL A 126 0.51 22.99 -12.04
N ARG A 127 0.13 23.31 -13.30
CA ARG A 127 -1.01 24.19 -13.58
C ARG A 127 -2.32 23.60 -13.03
N MET A 128 -2.57 22.33 -13.30
CA MET A 128 -3.75 21.64 -12.76
C MET A 128 -3.70 21.56 -11.24
N GLN A 129 -2.53 21.22 -10.69
CA GLN A 129 -2.31 21.18 -9.24
C GLN A 129 -2.65 22.51 -8.57
N ASP A 130 -2.14 23.64 -9.10
CA ASP A 130 -2.35 24.94 -8.51
C ASP A 130 -3.82 25.36 -8.55
N VAL A 131 -4.51 25.07 -9.64
CA VAL A 131 -5.98 25.28 -9.73
C VAL A 131 -6.69 24.44 -8.66
N LEU A 132 -6.33 23.18 -8.50
CA LEU A 132 -6.96 22.32 -7.49
C LEU A 132 -6.68 22.83 -6.06
N ARG A 133 -5.44 23.17 -5.76
CA ARG A 133 -5.02 23.68 -4.44
C ARG A 133 -5.68 25.01 -4.07
N ALA A 134 -5.82 25.92 -5.04
CA ALA A 134 -6.47 27.21 -4.83
C ALA A 134 -7.95 27.08 -4.46
N ASN A 135 -8.60 25.98 -4.88
CA ASN A 135 -10.02 25.72 -4.62
C ASN A 135 -10.27 24.81 -3.40
N VAL A 136 -9.24 24.53 -2.59
CA VAL A 136 -9.38 23.76 -1.36
C VAL A 136 -10.05 24.61 -0.29
N SER A 137 -11.24 24.18 0.15
CA SER A 137 -12.02 24.90 1.19
C SER A 137 -12.08 24.15 2.53
N THR A 138 -12.24 22.82 2.50
CA THR A 138 -12.59 22.05 3.70
C THR A 138 -11.38 21.47 4.43
N PHE A 139 -10.42 20.89 3.69
CA PHE A 139 -9.28 20.18 4.27
C PHE A 139 -7.97 20.91 3.94
N PRO A 140 -7.45 21.76 4.85
CA PRO A 140 -6.33 22.67 4.57
C PRO A 140 -5.07 21.96 4.07
N TRP A 141 -4.81 20.72 4.49
CA TRP A 141 -3.62 19.96 4.08
C TRP A 141 -3.59 19.68 2.57
N PHE A 142 -4.72 19.59 1.88
CA PHE A 142 -4.75 19.44 0.42
C PHE A 142 -4.10 20.62 -0.31
N ARG A 143 -4.03 21.79 0.29
CA ARG A 143 -3.29 22.94 -0.28
C ARG A 143 -1.80 22.64 -0.45
N HIS A 144 -1.29 21.63 0.25
CA HIS A 144 0.11 21.27 0.25
C HIS A 144 0.38 19.85 -0.29
N THR A 145 -0.54 18.92 -0.12
CA THR A 145 -0.33 17.51 -0.46
C THR A 145 -0.94 17.08 -1.79
N LEU A 146 -1.90 17.85 -2.33
CA LEU A 146 -2.59 17.49 -3.56
C LEU A 146 -1.70 17.72 -4.77
N MET A 147 -1.60 16.72 -5.66
CA MET A 147 -0.76 16.74 -6.85
C MET A 147 -1.53 16.22 -8.07
N ALA A 148 -1.18 16.72 -9.25
CA ALA A 148 -1.74 16.28 -10.51
C ALA A 148 -0.64 15.88 -11.50
N PHE A 149 -0.86 14.81 -12.26
CA PHE A 149 0.10 14.26 -13.19
C PHE A 149 -0.56 13.88 -14.52
N ARG A 150 0.13 14.15 -15.63
CA ARG A 150 -0.25 13.73 -16.97
C ARG A 150 0.58 12.55 -17.42
N ARG A 151 -0.10 11.55 -17.99
CA ARG A 151 0.57 10.42 -18.60
C ARG A 151 1.19 10.84 -19.92
N THR A 152 2.51 10.66 -20.08
CA THR A 152 3.21 10.95 -21.34
C THR A 152 3.25 9.71 -22.23
N PRO A 153 3.63 9.85 -23.53
CA PRO A 153 3.87 8.69 -24.38
C PRO A 153 4.90 7.71 -23.81
N LEU A 154 5.90 8.21 -23.07
CA LEU A 154 6.91 7.39 -22.40
C LEU A 154 6.27 6.44 -21.36
N ALA A 155 5.23 6.86 -20.65
CA ALA A 155 4.55 6.02 -19.66
C ALA A 155 3.94 4.75 -20.28
N ARG A 156 3.58 4.77 -21.56
CA ARG A 156 3.08 3.60 -22.28
C ARG A 156 4.16 2.55 -22.53
N GLN A 157 5.43 2.96 -22.54
CA GLN A 157 6.59 2.12 -22.78
C GLN A 157 7.22 1.61 -21.48
N VAL A 158 6.87 2.18 -20.33
CA VAL A 158 7.42 1.79 -19.04
C VAL A 158 7.01 0.35 -18.70
N LYS A 159 8.00 -0.52 -18.64
CA LYS A 159 7.86 -1.88 -18.12
C LYS A 159 8.12 -1.86 -16.61
N LEU A 160 7.07 -1.83 -15.81
CA LEU A 160 7.17 -1.73 -14.34
C LEU A 160 8.09 -2.79 -13.73
N GLY A 161 8.12 -4.00 -14.31
CA GLY A 161 9.04 -5.06 -13.88
C GLY A 161 10.52 -4.77 -14.13
N LYS A 162 10.85 -3.86 -15.07
CA LYS A 162 12.22 -3.36 -15.26
C LYS A 162 12.55 -2.20 -14.33
N LEU A 163 11.57 -1.33 -14.10
CA LEU A 163 11.72 -0.20 -13.18
C LEU A 163 11.83 -0.68 -11.72
N TRP A 164 11.02 -1.67 -11.38
CA TRP A 164 11.02 -2.33 -10.08
C TRP A 164 11.10 -3.84 -10.27
N PRO A 165 12.30 -4.44 -10.26
CA PRO A 165 12.43 -5.88 -10.30
C PRO A 165 11.56 -6.51 -9.20
N THR A 166 10.61 -7.33 -9.61
CA THR A 166 9.81 -8.09 -8.65
C THR A 166 10.71 -9.13 -8.04
N TRP A 167 10.98 -9.00 -6.75
CA TRP A 167 11.61 -10.06 -5.99
C TRP A 167 10.60 -11.20 -5.89
N GLU A 168 11.03 -12.43 -6.03
CA GLU A 168 10.13 -13.59 -5.95
C GLU A 168 9.33 -13.62 -4.64
N TRP A 169 9.88 -13.06 -3.56
CA TRP A 169 9.22 -12.96 -2.27
C TRP A 169 8.04 -11.97 -2.24
N GLU A 170 8.00 -10.93 -3.11
CA GLU A 170 6.87 -9.98 -3.19
C GLU A 170 5.55 -10.67 -3.60
N ARG A 171 5.59 -11.89 -4.12
CA ARG A 171 4.42 -12.66 -4.55
C ARG A 171 3.82 -13.54 -3.46
N THR A 172 4.52 -13.77 -2.38
CA THR A 172 4.17 -14.82 -1.39
C THR A 172 3.87 -14.29 0.00
N TRP A 173 3.84 -12.96 0.17
CA TRP A 173 3.56 -12.38 1.47
C TRP A 173 2.07 -12.08 1.67
N ARG A 174 1.65 -12.02 2.94
CA ARG A 174 0.31 -11.65 3.40
C ARG A 174 0.43 -10.74 4.62
N MET A 175 -0.55 -9.86 4.82
CA MET A 175 -0.68 -9.11 6.07
C MET A 175 -1.13 -10.06 7.17
N GLY A 176 -0.51 -9.91 8.34
CA GLY A 176 -0.80 -10.70 9.52
C GLY A 176 0.40 -11.48 10.04
N TYR A 177 0.24 -12.05 11.22
CA TYR A 177 1.23 -12.79 11.96
C TYR A 177 0.98 -14.30 11.85
N CYS A 178 2.04 -15.07 11.65
CA CYS A 178 1.97 -16.53 11.64
C CYS A 178 1.81 -17.07 13.06
N SER A 179 0.60 -17.40 13.45
CA SER A 179 0.27 -17.95 14.78
C SER A 179 0.41 -19.49 14.81
N PRO A 180 0.71 -20.13 15.94
CA PRO A 180 0.72 -19.62 17.34
C PRO A 180 2.05 -19.85 18.08
N VAL A 181 3.22 -19.46 17.61
CA VAL A 181 4.45 -19.83 18.31
C VAL A 181 5.39 -18.65 18.56
N ALA A 182 5.67 -18.46 19.86
CA ALA A 182 6.90 -17.91 20.42
C ALA A 182 7.43 -16.58 19.92
N ALA A 183 6.58 -15.56 19.98
CA ALA A 183 7.05 -14.18 19.99
C ALA A 183 8.14 -13.96 21.06
N GLY A 184 9.26 -13.36 20.62
CA GLY A 184 10.33 -12.91 21.51
C GLY A 184 11.29 -14.00 22.03
N LYS A 185 11.24 -15.24 21.57
CA LYS A 185 12.22 -16.27 21.94
C LYS A 185 13.38 -16.31 20.96
N GLU A 186 14.58 -16.06 21.46
CA GLU A 186 15.80 -16.47 20.77
C GLU A 186 15.80 -17.99 20.60
N ALA A 187 15.88 -18.46 19.37
CA ALA A 187 15.82 -19.87 19.04
C ALA A 187 16.85 -20.20 17.95
N SER A 188 17.38 -21.41 17.99
CA SER A 188 18.32 -21.89 17.00
C SER A 188 17.57 -22.30 15.73
N CYS A 189 17.92 -21.69 14.63
CA CYS A 189 17.33 -22.00 13.34
C CYS A 189 17.66 -23.41 12.82
N ASP A 190 18.62 -24.09 13.44
CA ASP A 190 19.02 -25.45 13.07
C ASP A 190 18.22 -26.51 13.80
N THR A 191 17.71 -26.19 15.00
CA THR A 191 17.05 -27.15 15.88
C THR A 191 15.59 -26.83 16.15
N ASP A 192 15.22 -25.56 16.20
CA ASP A 192 13.88 -25.15 16.60
C ASP A 192 12.89 -25.03 15.41
N VAL A 193 11.62 -24.91 15.71
CA VAL A 193 10.53 -24.79 14.72
C VAL A 193 10.10 -23.34 14.48
N ALA A 194 10.47 -22.44 15.36
CA ALA A 194 10.22 -21.01 15.28
C ALA A 194 11.13 -20.22 16.23
N GLY A 195 11.33 -18.94 15.97
CA GLY A 195 12.10 -18.06 16.84
C GLY A 195 12.06 -16.61 16.34
N THR A 196 12.70 -15.71 17.09
CA THR A 196 12.74 -14.29 16.81
C THR A 196 14.16 -13.80 16.60
N TRP A 197 14.36 -12.97 15.58
CA TRP A 197 15.60 -12.21 15.38
C TRP A 197 15.33 -10.72 15.55
N LYS A 198 16.09 -10.05 16.40
CA LYS A 198 16.04 -8.58 16.44
C LYS A 198 16.68 -7.98 15.19
N VAL A 199 16.00 -7.01 14.61
CA VAL A 199 16.46 -6.30 13.42
C VAL A 199 16.66 -4.84 13.79
N GLN A 200 17.91 -4.40 13.85
CA GLN A 200 18.31 -3.08 14.39
C GLN A 200 17.94 -1.87 13.54
N ASP A 201 17.20 -1.99 12.45
CA ASP A 201 16.88 -0.86 11.58
C ASP A 201 15.38 -0.63 11.50
N GLY A 202 14.97 0.56 11.95
CA GLY A 202 13.58 1.02 11.93
C GLY A 202 12.94 0.99 10.54
N LEU A 203 11.63 0.98 10.55
CA LEU A 203 10.61 1.32 9.53
C LEU A 203 11.04 1.33 8.05
N ASN A 204 11.62 0.28 7.47
CA ASN A 204 11.77 0.24 6.01
C ASN A 204 11.85 -1.17 5.41
N ALA A 205 11.71 -1.23 4.07
CA ALA A 205 11.84 -2.45 3.28
C ALA A 205 13.20 -3.17 3.47
N THR A 206 14.19 -2.52 4.05
CA THR A 206 15.49 -3.07 4.39
C THR A 206 15.40 -4.10 5.51
N GLY A 207 14.55 -3.85 6.53
CA GLY A 207 14.33 -4.79 7.64
C GLY A 207 13.74 -6.11 7.16
N MET A 208 12.68 -6.07 6.34
CA MET A 208 12.08 -7.28 5.77
C MET A 208 13.06 -8.06 4.88
N ARG A 209 13.88 -7.36 4.07
CA ARG A 209 14.89 -8.00 3.23
C ARG A 209 15.97 -8.70 4.07
N ARG A 210 16.41 -8.09 5.17
CA ARG A 210 17.34 -8.70 6.11
C ARG A 210 16.74 -9.92 6.78
N CYS A 211 15.49 -9.82 7.19
CA CYS A 211 14.69 -10.91 7.74
C CYS A 211 14.63 -12.09 6.74
N ALA A 212 14.24 -11.85 5.49
CA ALA A 212 14.18 -12.85 4.44
C ALA A 212 15.55 -13.48 4.13
N LYS A 213 16.63 -12.67 4.03
CA LYS A 213 17.99 -13.16 3.81
C LYS A 213 18.46 -14.05 4.96
N ARG A 214 18.13 -13.68 6.20
CA ARG A 214 18.47 -14.49 7.37
C ARG A 214 17.76 -15.83 7.34
N CYS A 215 16.49 -15.84 6.94
CA CYS A 215 15.71 -17.04 6.71
C CYS A 215 16.28 -17.91 5.56
N GLN A 216 16.73 -17.31 4.48
CA GLN A 216 17.39 -18.05 3.38
C GLN A 216 18.67 -18.76 3.83
N ALA A 217 19.45 -18.12 4.70
CA ALA A 217 20.67 -18.70 5.28
C ALA A 217 20.39 -19.81 6.29
N CYS A 218 19.15 -19.90 6.80
CA CYS A 218 18.73 -20.87 7.80
C CYS A 218 18.14 -22.12 7.15
N GLY A 219 18.66 -23.29 7.49
CA GLY A 219 18.26 -24.58 6.89
C GLY A 219 16.79 -24.90 7.02
N ARG A 220 16.15 -24.55 8.10
CA ARG A 220 14.76 -24.92 8.45
C ARG A 220 13.74 -23.81 8.25
N CYS A 221 14.15 -22.53 8.25
CA CYS A 221 13.23 -21.42 8.07
C CYS A 221 12.54 -21.48 6.70
N ARG A 222 11.22 -21.34 6.69
CA ARG A 222 10.37 -21.29 5.49
C ARG A 222 9.53 -20.04 5.40
N PHE A 223 9.21 -19.44 6.56
CA PHE A 223 8.36 -18.27 6.66
C PHE A 223 8.97 -17.28 7.64
N VAL A 224 8.74 -16.00 7.40
CA VAL A 224 9.08 -14.93 8.33
C VAL A 224 7.88 -14.01 8.51
N SER A 225 7.63 -13.59 9.75
CA SER A 225 6.70 -12.50 10.08
C SER A 225 7.53 -11.31 10.55
N TYR A 226 7.48 -10.21 9.83
CA TYR A 226 8.25 -9.00 10.12
C TYR A 226 7.34 -7.88 10.58
N SER A 227 7.72 -7.23 11.68
CA SER A 227 7.11 -6.00 12.15
C SER A 227 8.11 -4.86 12.14
N ALA A 228 7.80 -3.82 11.39
CA ALA A 228 8.57 -2.58 11.42
C ALA A 228 8.36 -1.82 12.74
N ARG A 229 7.20 -1.96 13.38
CA ARG A 229 6.86 -1.30 14.64
C ARG A 229 7.68 -1.83 15.80
N PHE A 230 7.84 -3.16 15.88
CA PHE A 230 8.57 -3.82 16.96
C PHE A 230 10.03 -4.08 16.61
N SER A 231 10.45 -3.78 15.37
CA SER A 231 11.79 -4.05 14.84
C SER A 231 12.22 -5.50 15.03
N ASP A 232 11.28 -6.42 14.84
CA ASP A 232 11.49 -7.84 15.00
C ASP A 232 11.19 -8.62 13.70
N CYS A 233 11.70 -9.84 13.68
CA CYS A 233 11.60 -10.77 12.59
C CYS A 233 11.41 -12.16 13.19
N ASP A 234 10.17 -12.61 13.23
CA ASP A 234 9.87 -13.96 13.65
C ASP A 234 9.96 -14.92 12.48
N TRP A 235 10.55 -16.06 12.70
CA TRP A 235 10.72 -17.09 11.68
C TRP A 235 10.06 -18.39 12.08
N PHE A 236 9.59 -19.14 11.08
CA PHE A 236 8.81 -20.37 11.26
C PHE A 236 9.21 -21.41 10.24
N THR A 237 9.12 -22.68 10.64
CA THR A 237 9.27 -23.81 9.71
C THR A 237 7.99 -24.08 8.93
N GLU A 238 6.82 -23.77 9.53
CA GLU A 238 5.49 -23.95 8.96
C GLU A 238 4.60 -22.73 9.24
N CYS A 239 3.74 -22.37 8.29
CA CYS A 239 2.79 -21.28 8.42
C CYS A 239 1.63 -21.45 7.42
N ASN A 240 0.40 -21.32 7.90
CA ASN A 240 -0.76 -21.23 7.03
C ASN A 240 -1.04 -19.75 6.69
N LEU A 241 -0.69 -19.34 5.47
CA LEU A 241 -0.85 -17.95 5.00
C LEU A 241 -2.31 -17.51 4.85
N ASP A 242 -3.27 -18.46 4.84
CA ASP A 242 -4.70 -18.18 4.75
C ASP A 242 -5.36 -18.01 6.13
N ARG A 243 -4.60 -18.26 7.22
CA ARG A 243 -5.05 -18.18 8.60
C ARG A 243 -4.12 -17.33 9.48
N LEU A 244 -3.66 -16.21 8.97
CA LEU A 244 -2.83 -15.28 9.73
C LEU A 244 -3.68 -14.54 10.77
N THR A 245 -3.07 -14.26 11.93
CA THR A 245 -3.70 -13.44 12.98
C THR A 245 -3.36 -11.97 12.79
N ALA A 246 -4.28 -11.09 13.23
CA ALA A 246 -4.08 -9.64 13.10
C ALA A 246 -2.95 -9.11 14.00
N THR A 247 -2.66 -9.78 15.10
CA THR A 247 -1.68 -9.38 16.13
C THR A 247 -0.88 -10.57 16.61
N GLU A 248 0.31 -10.29 17.10
CA GLU A 248 1.13 -11.25 17.83
C GLU A 248 0.42 -11.74 19.09
N PRO A 249 0.40 -13.08 19.38
CA PRO A 249 -0.18 -13.59 20.61
C PRO A 249 0.48 -12.98 21.84
N GLY A 250 -0.33 -12.39 22.73
CA GLY A 250 0.15 -11.76 23.98
C GLY A 250 0.39 -10.24 23.87
N SER A 251 0.39 -9.65 22.71
CA SER A 251 0.41 -8.19 22.57
C SER A 251 -0.98 -7.62 22.86
N ARG A 252 -1.09 -6.67 23.81
CA ARG A 252 -2.33 -5.92 24.01
C ARG A 252 -2.57 -5.03 22.80
N PRO A 253 -3.76 -5.10 22.14
CA PRO A 253 -4.09 -4.15 21.10
C PRO A 253 -4.09 -2.74 21.69
N ALA A 254 -3.21 -1.87 21.22
CA ALA A 254 -3.28 -0.46 21.54
C ALA A 254 -4.59 0.07 20.94
N SER A 255 -5.55 0.39 21.83
CA SER A 255 -6.83 1.05 21.50
C SER A 255 -7.63 0.44 20.35
N GLY A 256 -8.31 -0.69 20.58
CA GLY A 256 -9.60 -1.03 19.97
C GLY A 256 -9.71 -1.17 18.45
N ARG A 257 -8.62 -1.23 17.70
CA ARG A 257 -8.62 -1.44 16.24
C ARG A 257 -7.62 -2.54 15.88
N ASN A 258 -8.03 -3.46 15.03
CA ASN A 258 -7.18 -4.49 14.42
C ASN A 258 -6.15 -3.83 13.51
N VAL A 259 -4.99 -3.48 14.05
CA VAL A 259 -3.85 -2.99 13.25
C VAL A 259 -3.02 -4.22 12.91
N LEU A 260 -2.91 -4.53 11.64
CA LEU A 260 -2.03 -5.58 11.15
C LEU A 260 -0.58 -5.07 11.24
N ASP A 261 0.08 -5.33 12.37
CA ASP A 261 1.45 -4.87 12.63
C ASP A 261 2.52 -5.73 11.95
N HIS A 262 2.17 -6.93 11.50
CA HIS A 262 3.09 -7.89 10.92
C HIS A 262 2.78 -8.20 9.46
N VAL A 263 3.83 -8.52 8.74
CA VAL A 263 3.75 -9.06 7.39
C VAL A 263 4.44 -10.40 7.35
N THR A 264 3.71 -11.42 6.96
CA THR A 264 4.24 -12.77 6.82
C THR A 264 4.58 -13.09 5.38
N LEU A 265 5.74 -13.66 5.17
CA LEU A 265 6.34 -13.98 3.89
C LEU A 265 6.78 -15.45 3.88
N GLN A 266 6.42 -16.17 2.82
CA GLN A 266 7.05 -17.44 2.50
C GLN A 266 8.39 -17.18 1.79
N VAL A 267 9.48 -17.68 2.37
CA VAL A 267 10.83 -17.53 1.82
C VAL A 267 11.17 -18.78 0.99
N LYS A 268 11.40 -18.58 -0.30
CA LYS A 268 11.91 -19.63 -1.18
C LYS A 268 13.42 -19.76 -0.99
N LYS A 269 13.88 -20.98 -0.93
CA LYS A 269 15.32 -21.34 -0.92
C LYS A 269 15.84 -21.52 -2.31
#